data_390da89449c79f07c32410c85208e980
#
_entry.id   390da89449c79f07c32410c85208e980
#
_cell.length_a   1.000
_cell.length_b   1.000
_cell.length_c   1.000
_cell.angle_alpha   90.00
_cell.angle_beta   90.00
_cell.angle_gamma   90.00
#
_symmetry.space_group_name_H-M   'P 1'
#
loop_
_entity.id
_entity.type
_entity.pdbx_description
1 polymer ?
#
loop_
_entity_poly.entity_id
_entity_poly.type
_entity_poly.pdbx_seq_one_letter_code
_entity_poly.pdbx_strand_id
1 'polypeptide(L)'
;MILKNKKAVVTGGTRGIGKAIVLELASKGCDVVFTFKNSIEAAKLVENEAEKYGVKIFGLQADASRYSEAEKTVNFTLEKLGGLDILVNNAGITKDNLLVRMSEEDFDMVISANLKSVFNYTKTVARHMIGQRFGRIINITSVVAIIGNAGQANYVASKSGVIGLTKSNAKELASRNITVNAVAPGFISSDMTEKLNDKQKESIISSIPLKRIGSSEDVAKVVSFLASSDAGYITGQVISVDGGLAM
;
A
#
# COMPACT_ATOMS: atom_id res chain seq x y z
N MET A 1 12.53 -18.39 5.91
CA MET A 1 11.91 -17.15 5.36
C MET A 1 10.41 -17.36 5.30
N ILE A 2 9.66 -16.51 5.98
CA ILE A 2 8.20 -16.67 6.20
C ILE A 2 7.34 -16.48 4.94
N LEU A 3 7.90 -15.88 3.87
CA LEU A 3 7.20 -15.68 2.58
C LEU A 3 7.90 -16.43 1.43
N LYS A 4 8.71 -17.45 1.74
CA LYS A 4 9.39 -18.25 0.72
C LYS A 4 8.40 -18.83 -0.28
N ASN A 5 8.72 -18.67 -1.58
CA ASN A 5 7.89 -19.10 -2.72
C ASN A 5 6.54 -18.36 -2.87
N LYS A 6 6.29 -17.31 -2.09
CA LYS A 6 5.14 -16.43 -2.30
C LYS A 6 5.43 -15.42 -3.41
N LYS A 7 4.37 -14.94 -4.04
CA LYS A 7 4.40 -14.02 -5.18
C LYS A 7 3.51 -12.83 -4.90
N ALA A 8 4.07 -11.62 -5.00
CA ALA A 8 3.39 -10.40 -4.64
C ALA A 8 3.31 -9.39 -5.78
N VAL A 9 2.23 -8.60 -5.76
CA VAL A 9 2.15 -7.32 -6.47
C VAL A 9 2.11 -6.20 -5.44
N VAL A 10 2.96 -5.17 -5.65
CA VAL A 10 2.98 -3.94 -4.85
C VAL A 10 2.76 -2.75 -5.76
N THR A 11 1.69 -1.99 -5.57
CA THR A 11 1.47 -0.79 -6.38
C THR A 11 2.23 0.41 -5.81
N GLY A 12 2.92 1.18 -6.67
CA GLY A 12 3.72 2.35 -6.26
C GLY A 12 4.97 1.99 -5.47
N GLY A 13 5.80 1.05 -5.98
CA GLY A 13 6.93 0.43 -5.27
C GLY A 13 8.27 1.14 -5.36
N THR A 14 8.37 2.36 -5.96
CA THR A 14 9.69 2.97 -6.24
C THR A 14 10.27 3.85 -5.14
N ARG A 15 9.48 4.29 -4.16
CA ARG A 15 9.91 5.19 -3.07
C ARG A 15 9.10 4.99 -1.80
N GLY A 16 9.59 5.58 -0.70
CA GLY A 16 8.90 5.64 0.59
C GLY A 16 8.38 4.27 1.05
N ILE A 17 7.17 4.24 1.57
CA ILE A 17 6.52 3.03 2.09
C ILE A 17 6.48 1.91 1.05
N GLY A 18 6.16 2.22 -0.21
CA GLY A 18 6.09 1.21 -1.27
C GLY A 18 7.43 0.52 -1.53
N LYS A 19 8.54 1.28 -1.61
CA LYS A 19 9.89 0.72 -1.75
C LYS A 19 10.24 -0.16 -0.54
N ALA A 20 10.00 0.34 0.67
CA ALA A 20 10.27 -0.43 1.89
C ALA A 20 9.48 -1.75 1.93
N ILE A 21 8.22 -1.74 1.49
CA ILE A 21 7.40 -2.96 1.37
C ILE A 21 8.00 -3.95 0.35
N VAL A 22 8.41 -3.49 -0.84
CA VAL A 22 9.05 -4.35 -1.85
C VAL A 22 10.29 -5.02 -1.28
N LEU A 23 11.19 -4.26 -0.65
CA LEU A 23 12.42 -4.77 -0.07
C LEU A 23 12.18 -5.69 1.12
N GLU A 24 11.21 -5.38 1.98
CA GLU A 24 10.84 -6.23 3.12
C GLU A 24 10.28 -7.57 2.65
N LEU A 25 9.33 -7.58 1.70
CA LEU A 25 8.80 -8.83 1.13
C LEU A 25 9.90 -9.66 0.47
N ALA A 26 10.79 -9.03 -0.31
CA ALA A 26 11.95 -9.66 -0.94
C ALA A 26 12.87 -10.31 0.12
N SER A 27 13.19 -9.60 1.21
CA SER A 27 14.02 -10.10 2.31
C SER A 27 13.43 -11.34 3.00
N LYS A 28 12.11 -11.52 2.93
CA LYS A 28 11.39 -12.68 3.45
C LYS A 28 11.27 -13.84 2.44
N GLY A 29 11.85 -13.69 1.24
CA GLY A 29 11.89 -14.72 0.21
C GLY A 29 10.70 -14.69 -0.77
N CYS A 30 10.00 -13.57 -0.86
CA CYS A 30 8.88 -13.37 -1.78
C CYS A 30 9.37 -12.84 -3.12
N ASP A 31 8.90 -13.42 -4.23
CA ASP A 31 9.04 -12.82 -5.56
C ASP A 31 8.06 -11.66 -5.70
N VAL A 32 8.50 -10.52 -6.27
CA VAL A 32 7.69 -9.31 -6.30
C VAL A 32 7.64 -8.67 -7.69
N VAL A 33 6.44 -8.37 -8.16
CA VAL A 33 6.21 -7.37 -9.20
C VAL A 33 5.76 -6.09 -8.51
N PHE A 34 6.42 -4.97 -8.79
CA PHE A 34 5.97 -3.67 -8.30
C PHE A 34 5.65 -2.72 -9.44
N THR A 35 4.66 -1.84 -9.25
CA THR A 35 4.32 -0.86 -10.28
C THR A 35 4.84 0.52 -9.96
N PHE A 36 5.04 1.32 -11.01
CA PHE A 36 5.39 2.74 -10.93
C PHE A 36 4.77 3.50 -12.10
N LYS A 37 4.56 4.82 -11.95
CA LYS A 37 3.97 5.64 -13.01
C LYS A 37 5.03 6.30 -13.90
N ASN A 38 6.03 6.97 -13.32
CA ASN A 38 6.91 7.87 -14.07
C ASN A 38 8.43 7.63 -13.88
N SER A 39 8.88 6.86 -12.91
CA SER A 39 10.29 6.84 -12.50
C SER A 39 10.96 5.52 -12.85
N ILE A 40 11.37 5.35 -14.12
CA ILE A 40 12.05 4.13 -14.62
C ILE A 40 13.39 3.93 -13.88
N GLU A 41 14.17 5.00 -13.70
CA GLU A 41 15.48 4.94 -13.01
C GLU A 41 15.30 4.50 -11.55
N ALA A 42 14.29 5.04 -10.86
CA ALA A 42 14.00 4.63 -9.49
C ALA A 42 13.53 3.17 -9.40
N ALA A 43 12.82 2.66 -10.42
CA ALA A 43 12.44 1.25 -10.47
C ALA A 43 13.67 0.34 -10.61
N LYS A 44 14.61 0.68 -11.50
CA LYS A 44 15.88 -0.06 -11.65
C LYS A 44 16.71 -0.06 -10.36
N LEU A 45 16.74 1.05 -9.63
CA LEU A 45 17.43 1.11 -8.34
C LEU A 45 16.82 0.13 -7.32
N VAL A 46 15.50 -0.01 -7.29
CA VAL A 46 14.82 -0.96 -6.39
C VAL A 46 15.09 -2.40 -6.82
N GLU A 47 15.06 -2.71 -8.12
CA GLU A 47 15.42 -4.02 -8.65
C GLU A 47 16.84 -4.41 -8.23
N ASN A 48 17.83 -3.54 -8.48
CA ASN A 48 19.24 -3.78 -8.13
C ASN A 48 19.43 -3.96 -6.61
N GLU A 49 18.76 -3.12 -5.79
CA GLU A 49 18.85 -3.23 -4.32
C GLU A 49 18.29 -4.56 -3.80
N ALA A 50 17.30 -5.11 -4.50
CA ALA A 50 16.65 -6.35 -4.13
C ALA A 50 17.40 -7.61 -4.61
N GLU A 51 18.33 -7.52 -5.57
CA GLU A 51 19.12 -8.66 -6.09
C GLU A 51 19.79 -9.48 -4.99
N LYS A 52 20.28 -8.81 -3.93
CA LYS A 52 20.92 -9.46 -2.77
C LYS A 52 20.06 -10.49 -2.06
N TYR A 53 18.75 -10.45 -2.25
CA TYR A 53 17.82 -11.39 -1.60
C TYR A 53 17.60 -12.68 -2.39
N GLY A 54 18.08 -12.77 -3.63
CA GLY A 54 18.01 -13.97 -4.47
C GLY A 54 16.60 -14.35 -4.90
N VAL A 55 15.67 -13.38 -4.97
CA VAL A 55 14.28 -13.53 -5.42
C VAL A 55 14.06 -12.80 -6.76
N LYS A 56 12.96 -13.11 -7.44
CA LYS A 56 12.60 -12.42 -8.68
C LYS A 56 11.93 -11.10 -8.37
N ILE A 57 12.48 -10.00 -8.89
CA ILE A 57 11.91 -8.65 -8.72
C ILE A 57 11.76 -8.01 -10.08
N PHE A 58 10.57 -7.47 -10.37
CA PHE A 58 10.28 -6.78 -11.63
C PHE A 58 9.51 -5.50 -11.38
N GLY A 59 10.02 -4.39 -11.92
CA GLY A 59 9.30 -3.12 -12.02
C GLY A 59 8.46 -3.07 -13.30
N LEU A 60 7.20 -2.71 -13.21
CA LEU A 60 6.30 -2.53 -14.34
C LEU A 60 5.71 -1.12 -14.35
N GLN A 61 5.88 -0.40 -15.47
CA GLN A 61 5.23 0.89 -15.62
C GLN A 61 3.72 0.70 -15.81
N ALA A 62 2.91 1.25 -14.89
CA ALA A 62 1.46 1.17 -14.92
C ALA A 62 0.83 2.31 -14.11
N ASP A 63 -0.23 2.92 -14.66
CA ASP A 63 -1.09 3.86 -13.94
C ASP A 63 -2.18 3.08 -13.19
N ALA A 64 -2.06 3.00 -11.86
CA ALA A 64 -2.97 2.23 -11.03
C ALA A 64 -4.45 2.70 -11.10
N SER A 65 -4.70 3.93 -11.51
CA SER A 65 -6.06 4.46 -11.67
C SER A 65 -6.82 3.83 -12.86
N ARG A 66 -6.12 3.17 -13.79
CA ARG A 66 -6.69 2.55 -14.99
C ARG A 66 -6.89 1.05 -14.80
N TYR A 67 -8.11 0.58 -15.05
CA TYR A 67 -8.44 -0.84 -14.89
C TYR A 67 -7.62 -1.75 -15.83
N SER A 68 -7.43 -1.33 -17.09
CA SER A 68 -6.62 -2.08 -18.06
C SER A 68 -5.15 -2.25 -17.64
N GLU A 69 -4.59 -1.27 -16.92
CA GLU A 69 -3.23 -1.37 -16.40
C GLU A 69 -3.15 -2.34 -15.19
N ALA A 70 -4.23 -2.44 -14.41
CA ALA A 70 -4.31 -3.47 -13.36
C ALA A 70 -4.36 -4.88 -13.98
N GLU A 71 -5.16 -5.08 -15.04
CA GLU A 71 -5.20 -6.36 -15.78
C GLU A 71 -3.83 -6.70 -16.38
N LYS A 72 -3.17 -5.73 -17.02
CA LYS A 72 -1.82 -5.90 -17.57
C LYS A 72 -0.83 -6.30 -16.47
N THR A 73 -0.88 -5.66 -15.30
CA THR A 73 0.01 -5.96 -14.18
C THR A 73 -0.19 -7.39 -13.66
N VAL A 74 -1.44 -7.81 -13.49
CA VAL A 74 -1.76 -9.17 -13.02
C VAL A 74 -1.32 -10.21 -14.02
N ASN A 75 -1.62 -10.03 -15.32
CA ASN A 75 -1.20 -10.94 -16.38
C ASN A 75 0.33 -11.05 -16.46
N PHE A 76 1.04 -9.93 -16.40
CA PHE A 76 2.52 -9.90 -16.34
C PHE A 76 3.04 -10.68 -15.13
N THR A 77 2.42 -10.50 -13.96
CA THR A 77 2.82 -11.20 -12.74
C THR A 77 2.63 -12.72 -12.88
N LEU A 78 1.50 -13.15 -13.41
CA LEU A 78 1.22 -14.57 -13.64
C LEU A 78 2.22 -15.19 -14.64
N GLU A 79 2.56 -14.46 -15.70
CA GLU A 79 3.56 -14.88 -16.70
C GLU A 79 4.96 -15.01 -16.09
N LYS A 80 5.42 -13.97 -15.38
CA LYS A 80 6.82 -13.90 -14.88
C LYS A 80 7.06 -14.73 -13.62
N LEU A 81 6.07 -14.80 -12.73
CA LEU A 81 6.21 -15.46 -11.43
C LEU A 81 5.45 -16.80 -11.35
N GLY A 82 4.54 -17.09 -12.28
CA GLY A 82 3.75 -18.32 -12.29
C GLY A 82 2.65 -18.37 -11.23
N GLY A 83 2.24 -17.23 -10.65
CA GLY A 83 1.17 -17.13 -9.65
C GLY A 83 1.10 -15.78 -8.99
N LEU A 84 0.14 -15.60 -8.08
CA LEU A 84 -0.07 -14.35 -7.34
C LEU A 84 -0.76 -14.64 -6.00
N ASP A 85 -0.03 -14.48 -4.90
CA ASP A 85 -0.47 -14.79 -3.54
C ASP A 85 -0.84 -13.54 -2.75
N ILE A 86 -0.13 -12.41 -2.99
CA ILE A 86 -0.18 -11.21 -2.18
C ILE A 86 -0.41 -9.99 -3.07
N LEU A 87 -1.38 -9.16 -2.70
CA LEU A 87 -1.57 -7.82 -3.28
C LEU A 87 -1.36 -6.77 -2.20
N VAL A 88 -0.49 -5.80 -2.46
CA VAL A 88 -0.35 -4.59 -1.63
C VAL A 88 -0.77 -3.37 -2.44
N ASN A 89 -1.92 -2.81 -2.11
CA ASN A 89 -2.43 -1.56 -2.68
C ASN A 89 -1.80 -0.38 -1.92
N ASN A 90 -0.70 0.15 -2.43
CA ASN A 90 0.03 1.26 -1.82
C ASN A 90 0.02 2.54 -2.67
N ALA A 91 -0.15 2.45 -3.99
CA ALA A 91 -0.16 3.63 -4.86
C ALA A 91 -1.17 4.68 -4.39
N GLY A 92 -0.73 5.93 -4.37
CA GLY A 92 -1.58 7.05 -3.98
C GLY A 92 -0.88 8.40 -4.16
N ILE A 93 -1.69 9.46 -4.14
CA ILE A 93 -1.26 10.86 -4.24
C ILE A 93 -1.99 11.70 -3.21
N THR A 94 -1.46 12.88 -2.91
CA THR A 94 -2.14 13.95 -2.20
C THR A 94 -2.29 15.17 -3.12
N LYS A 95 -3.36 15.94 -2.90
CA LYS A 95 -3.63 17.24 -3.51
C LYS A 95 -4.34 18.09 -2.46
N ASP A 96 -3.53 18.54 -1.50
CA ASP A 96 -4.02 19.22 -0.30
C ASP A 96 -4.41 20.66 -0.61
N ASN A 97 -5.61 21.04 -0.21
CA ASN A 97 -6.10 22.42 -0.27
C ASN A 97 -7.27 22.60 0.71
N LEU A 98 -7.51 23.85 1.15
CA LEU A 98 -8.69 24.17 1.94
C LEU A 98 -9.97 23.83 1.14
N LEU A 99 -11.00 23.35 1.83
CA LEU A 99 -12.25 22.89 1.20
C LEU A 99 -12.80 23.91 0.18
N VAL A 100 -12.83 25.18 0.54
CA VAL A 100 -13.35 26.26 -0.31
C VAL A 100 -12.49 26.59 -1.55
N ARG A 101 -11.28 26.03 -1.61
CA ARG A 101 -10.32 26.24 -2.72
C ARG A 101 -9.99 24.94 -3.47
N MET A 102 -10.49 23.80 -2.97
CA MET A 102 -10.26 22.50 -3.61
C MET A 102 -11.05 22.43 -4.90
N SER A 103 -10.37 22.15 -6.02
CA SER A 103 -11.04 21.97 -7.30
C SER A 103 -11.66 20.58 -7.42
N GLU A 104 -12.68 20.43 -8.26
CA GLU A 104 -13.29 19.15 -8.59
C GLU A 104 -12.26 18.20 -9.22
N GLU A 105 -11.38 18.71 -10.08
CA GLU A 105 -10.33 17.95 -10.75
C GLU A 105 -9.34 17.36 -9.74
N ASP A 106 -8.91 18.13 -8.71
CA ASP A 106 -8.01 17.65 -7.67
C ASP A 106 -8.70 16.60 -6.79
N PHE A 107 -10.00 16.80 -6.50
CA PHE A 107 -10.80 15.81 -5.78
C PHE A 107 -10.88 14.49 -6.56
N ASP A 108 -11.31 14.53 -7.82
CA ASP A 108 -11.47 13.35 -8.67
C ASP A 108 -10.15 12.62 -8.94
N MET A 109 -9.07 13.39 -9.12
CA MET A 109 -7.73 12.83 -9.32
C MET A 109 -7.30 12.01 -8.09
N VAL A 110 -7.53 12.50 -6.88
CA VAL A 110 -7.19 11.80 -5.63
C VAL A 110 -8.08 10.57 -5.44
N ILE A 111 -9.40 10.67 -5.66
CA ILE A 111 -10.31 9.53 -5.60
C ILE A 111 -9.90 8.45 -6.61
N SER A 112 -9.58 8.85 -7.84
CA SER A 112 -9.19 7.91 -8.88
C SER A 112 -7.87 7.21 -8.56
N ALA A 113 -6.86 7.95 -8.09
CA ALA A 113 -5.55 7.40 -7.80
C ALA A 113 -5.52 6.54 -6.52
N ASN A 114 -6.27 6.91 -5.47
CA ASN A 114 -6.16 6.31 -4.16
C ASN A 114 -7.24 5.25 -3.87
N LEU A 115 -8.48 5.46 -4.36
CA LEU A 115 -9.61 4.58 -4.05
C LEU A 115 -9.95 3.67 -5.23
N LYS A 116 -10.15 4.25 -6.42
CA LYS A 116 -10.47 3.46 -7.61
C LYS A 116 -9.35 2.49 -7.98
N SER A 117 -8.10 2.86 -7.78
CA SER A 117 -6.95 1.96 -7.96
C SER A 117 -7.04 0.72 -7.08
N VAL A 118 -7.39 0.86 -5.80
CA VAL A 118 -7.59 -0.25 -4.86
C VAL A 118 -8.69 -1.18 -5.36
N PHE A 119 -9.81 -0.63 -5.81
CA PHE A 119 -10.88 -1.41 -6.42
C PHE A 119 -10.40 -2.16 -7.68
N ASN A 120 -9.70 -1.49 -8.59
CA ASN A 120 -9.22 -2.07 -9.84
C ASN A 120 -8.34 -3.29 -9.59
N TYR A 121 -7.29 -3.13 -8.77
CA TYR A 121 -6.36 -4.21 -8.48
C TYR A 121 -7.02 -5.34 -7.69
N THR A 122 -7.80 -5.01 -6.66
CA THR A 122 -8.50 -6.02 -5.86
C THR A 122 -9.44 -6.86 -6.72
N LYS A 123 -10.25 -6.23 -7.58
CA LYS A 123 -11.15 -6.93 -8.50
C LYS A 123 -10.39 -7.86 -9.45
N THR A 124 -9.26 -7.39 -10.00
CA THR A 124 -8.50 -8.17 -10.98
C THR A 124 -7.84 -9.39 -10.34
N VAL A 125 -7.21 -9.24 -9.15
CA VAL A 125 -6.56 -10.36 -8.47
C VAL A 125 -7.54 -11.34 -7.85
N ALA A 126 -8.73 -10.88 -7.44
CA ALA A 126 -9.72 -11.69 -6.73
C ALA A 126 -10.10 -12.95 -7.52
N ARG A 127 -10.28 -12.85 -8.85
CA ARG A 127 -10.62 -14.01 -9.70
C ARG A 127 -9.56 -15.12 -9.58
N HIS A 128 -8.28 -14.76 -9.63
CA HIS A 128 -7.17 -15.70 -9.50
C HIS A 128 -7.10 -16.29 -8.08
N MET A 129 -7.16 -15.43 -7.06
CA MET A 129 -7.10 -15.84 -5.65
C MET A 129 -8.28 -16.74 -5.24
N ILE A 130 -9.49 -16.49 -5.77
CA ILE A 130 -10.67 -17.35 -5.57
C ILE A 130 -10.42 -18.75 -6.14
N GLY A 131 -9.85 -18.85 -7.34
CA GLY A 131 -9.54 -20.12 -8.00
C GLY A 131 -8.53 -20.96 -7.22
N GLN A 132 -7.46 -20.35 -6.72
CA GLN A 132 -6.43 -21.03 -5.92
C GLN A 132 -6.81 -21.23 -4.44
N ARG A 133 -7.91 -20.64 -3.97
CA ARG A 133 -8.38 -20.66 -2.56
C ARG A 133 -7.32 -20.17 -1.56
N PHE A 134 -6.61 -19.13 -1.94
CA PHE A 134 -5.61 -18.45 -1.11
C PHE A 134 -5.38 -17.03 -1.61
N GLY A 135 -5.24 -16.07 -0.70
CA GLY A 135 -4.86 -14.70 -1.02
C GLY A 135 -4.63 -13.86 0.24
N ARG A 136 -3.77 -12.86 0.10
CA ARG A 136 -3.50 -11.84 1.11
C ARG A 136 -3.56 -10.47 0.43
N ILE A 137 -4.55 -9.68 0.78
CA ILE A 137 -4.74 -8.33 0.23
C ILE A 137 -4.52 -7.33 1.36
N ILE A 138 -3.54 -6.45 1.19
CA ILE A 138 -3.19 -5.43 2.16
C ILE A 138 -3.33 -4.05 1.51
N ASN A 139 -4.19 -3.21 2.08
CA ASN A 139 -4.46 -1.87 1.58
C ASN A 139 -3.76 -0.83 2.46
N ILE A 140 -2.97 0.06 1.86
CA ILE A 140 -2.38 1.18 2.60
C ILE A 140 -3.38 2.34 2.63
N THR A 141 -3.97 2.54 3.81
CA THR A 141 -4.82 3.69 4.12
C THR A 141 -3.99 4.82 4.76
N SER A 142 -4.49 5.48 5.77
CA SER A 142 -3.78 6.51 6.54
C SER A 142 -4.48 6.74 7.88
N VAL A 143 -3.73 7.18 8.87
CA VAL A 143 -4.29 7.64 10.15
C VAL A 143 -5.32 8.77 9.97
N VAL A 144 -5.12 9.66 8.99
CA VAL A 144 -6.07 10.75 8.72
C VAL A 144 -7.43 10.25 8.22
N ALA A 145 -7.53 9.01 7.73
CA ALA A 145 -8.81 8.39 7.42
C ALA A 145 -9.64 8.07 8.69
N ILE A 146 -8.98 8.03 9.84
CA ILE A 146 -9.59 7.75 11.15
C ILE A 146 -9.92 9.06 11.87
N ILE A 147 -8.95 9.99 11.92
CA ILE A 147 -9.07 11.22 12.73
C ILE A 147 -9.49 12.46 11.94
N GLY A 148 -9.42 12.43 10.60
CA GLY A 148 -9.58 13.62 9.76
C GLY A 148 -8.32 14.48 9.71
N ASN A 149 -8.24 15.38 8.72
CA ASN A 149 -7.21 16.43 8.66
C ASN A 149 -7.71 17.61 7.82
N ALA A 150 -7.54 18.82 8.33
CA ALA A 150 -7.89 20.03 7.58
C ALA A 150 -7.05 20.14 6.29
N GLY A 151 -7.68 20.56 5.20
CA GLY A 151 -7.04 20.68 3.89
C GLY A 151 -6.89 19.37 3.11
N GLN A 152 -7.37 18.24 3.63
CA GLN A 152 -7.26 16.92 3.00
C GLN A 152 -8.62 16.24 2.75
N ALA A 153 -9.67 16.99 2.48
CA ALA A 153 -11.01 16.41 2.29
C ALA A 153 -11.06 15.30 1.24
N ASN A 154 -10.40 15.47 0.08
CA ASN A 154 -10.26 14.47 -0.97
C ASN A 154 -9.44 13.25 -0.51
N TYR A 155 -8.29 13.47 0.13
CA TYR A 155 -7.40 12.40 0.59
C TYR A 155 -8.06 11.58 1.70
N VAL A 156 -8.64 12.24 2.71
CA VAL A 156 -9.39 11.61 3.80
C VAL A 156 -10.55 10.79 3.23
N ALA A 157 -11.36 11.36 2.34
CA ALA A 157 -12.47 10.64 1.70
C ALA A 157 -11.97 9.38 0.97
N SER A 158 -10.88 9.50 0.19
CA SER A 158 -10.32 8.37 -0.54
C SER A 158 -9.82 7.26 0.39
N LYS A 159 -9.09 7.61 1.47
CA LYS A 159 -8.50 6.64 2.40
C LYS A 159 -9.54 6.04 3.35
N SER A 160 -10.60 6.78 3.70
CA SER A 160 -11.77 6.23 4.40
C SER A 160 -12.56 5.26 3.52
N GLY A 161 -12.69 5.55 2.22
CA GLY A 161 -13.27 4.62 1.25
C GLY A 161 -12.48 3.31 1.15
N VAL A 162 -11.15 3.36 1.24
CA VAL A 162 -10.31 2.15 1.29
C VAL A 162 -10.61 1.30 2.53
N ILE A 163 -10.90 1.91 3.68
CA ILE A 163 -11.33 1.18 4.89
C ILE A 163 -12.66 0.45 4.63
N GLY A 164 -13.62 1.13 3.98
CA GLY A 164 -14.90 0.54 3.59
C GLY A 164 -14.74 -0.65 2.64
N LEU A 165 -13.92 -0.49 1.56
CA LEU A 165 -13.59 -1.57 0.63
C LEU A 165 -12.91 -2.75 1.34
N THR A 166 -11.98 -2.49 2.26
CA THR A 166 -11.30 -3.52 3.04
C THR A 166 -12.29 -4.42 3.77
N LYS A 167 -13.21 -3.82 4.51
CA LYS A 167 -14.22 -4.55 5.30
C LYS A 167 -15.21 -5.33 4.41
N SER A 168 -15.67 -4.73 3.32
CA SER A 168 -16.59 -5.37 2.38
C SER A 168 -15.93 -6.57 1.69
N ASN A 169 -14.73 -6.38 1.12
CA ASN A 169 -14.01 -7.44 0.42
C ASN A 169 -13.56 -8.56 1.38
N ALA A 170 -13.24 -8.24 2.64
CA ALA A 170 -12.92 -9.24 3.65
C ALA A 170 -14.10 -10.20 3.87
N LYS A 171 -15.32 -9.68 4.00
CA LYS A 171 -16.52 -10.51 4.17
C LYS A 171 -16.81 -11.37 2.93
N GLU A 172 -16.66 -10.79 1.74
CA GLU A 172 -16.97 -11.48 0.47
C GLU A 172 -15.98 -12.60 0.17
N LEU A 173 -14.68 -12.38 0.45
CA LEU A 173 -13.60 -13.26 0.03
C LEU A 173 -13.18 -14.30 1.10
N ALA A 174 -13.62 -14.16 2.35
CA ALA A 174 -13.21 -15.00 3.47
C ALA A 174 -13.45 -16.49 3.24
N SER A 175 -14.58 -16.88 2.63
CA SER A 175 -14.92 -18.27 2.32
C SER A 175 -13.95 -18.95 1.33
N ARG A 176 -13.08 -18.17 0.71
CA ARG A 176 -12.03 -18.62 -0.21
C ARG A 176 -10.63 -18.58 0.40
N ASN A 177 -10.52 -18.47 1.73
CA ASN A 177 -9.24 -18.36 2.45
C ASN A 177 -8.40 -17.13 1.98
N ILE A 178 -9.09 -16.04 1.66
CA ILE A 178 -8.49 -14.76 1.28
C ILE A 178 -8.71 -13.79 2.42
N THR A 179 -7.64 -13.22 2.96
CA THR A 179 -7.75 -12.15 3.96
C THR A 179 -7.56 -10.79 3.29
N VAL A 180 -8.32 -9.81 3.75
CA VAL A 180 -8.22 -8.42 3.29
C VAL A 180 -8.10 -7.52 4.50
N ASN A 181 -6.97 -6.83 4.66
CA ASN A 181 -6.70 -5.94 5.78
C ASN A 181 -6.18 -4.59 5.28
N ALA A 182 -6.25 -3.58 6.14
CA ALA A 182 -5.65 -2.28 5.89
C ALA A 182 -4.58 -1.96 6.93
N VAL A 183 -3.56 -1.23 6.49
CA VAL A 183 -2.57 -0.60 7.37
C VAL A 183 -2.78 0.91 7.26
N ALA A 184 -2.87 1.59 8.41
CA ALA A 184 -3.05 3.03 8.53
C ALA A 184 -1.76 3.68 9.07
N PRO A 185 -0.83 4.11 8.20
CA PRO A 185 0.36 4.81 8.64
C PRO A 185 0.01 6.17 9.26
N GLY A 186 0.75 6.56 10.30
CA GLY A 186 0.78 7.91 10.83
C GLY A 186 1.77 8.80 10.07
N PHE A 187 2.47 9.66 10.79
CA PHE A 187 3.59 10.43 10.23
C PHE A 187 4.79 9.53 10.00
N ILE A 188 5.10 9.28 8.73
CA ILE A 188 6.22 8.44 8.29
C ILE A 188 7.27 9.33 7.60
N SER A 189 8.54 9.08 7.90
CA SER A 189 9.67 9.77 7.25
C SER A 189 9.61 9.61 5.74
N SER A 190 9.74 10.72 5.03
CA SER A 190 9.68 10.81 3.57
C SER A 190 10.37 12.09 3.10
N ASP A 191 10.65 12.20 1.80
CA ASP A 191 11.19 13.43 1.19
C ASP A 191 10.39 14.69 1.54
N MET A 192 9.10 14.56 1.85
CA MET A 192 8.24 15.68 2.29
C MET A 192 8.49 16.04 3.76
N THR A 193 8.62 15.06 4.64
CA THR A 193 8.87 15.33 6.06
C THR A 193 10.29 15.83 6.32
N GLU A 194 11.25 15.47 5.47
CA GLU A 194 12.62 15.99 5.55
C GLU A 194 12.71 17.50 5.27
N LYS A 195 11.82 18.02 4.42
CA LYS A 195 11.74 19.46 4.08
C LYS A 195 11.08 20.34 5.15
N LEU A 196 10.50 19.74 6.19
CA LEU A 196 9.91 20.47 7.29
C LEU A 196 11.01 21.15 8.14
N ASN A 197 10.73 22.36 8.61
CA ASN A 197 11.60 23.04 9.56
C ASN A 197 11.50 22.40 10.95
N ASP A 198 12.46 22.71 11.82
CA ASP A 198 12.58 22.08 13.15
C ASP A 198 11.31 22.29 14.02
N LYS A 199 10.71 23.49 13.98
CA LYS A 199 9.47 23.78 14.72
C LYS A 199 8.29 22.92 14.25
N GLN A 200 8.18 22.70 12.95
CA GLN A 200 7.14 21.82 12.38
C GLN A 200 7.38 20.36 12.78
N LYS A 201 8.64 19.91 12.72
CA LYS A 201 9.01 18.56 13.17
C LYS A 201 8.72 18.35 14.66
N GLU A 202 9.10 19.29 15.51
CA GLU A 202 8.81 19.26 16.94
C GLU A 202 7.30 19.22 17.23
N SER A 203 6.52 20.04 16.53
CA SER A 203 5.06 20.03 16.65
C SER A 203 4.46 18.68 16.32
N ILE A 204 4.90 18.05 15.22
CA ILE A 204 4.47 16.70 14.83
C ILE A 204 4.87 15.68 15.90
N ILE A 205 6.15 15.68 16.30
CA ILE A 205 6.68 14.73 17.29
C ILE A 205 5.97 14.89 18.65
N SER A 206 5.63 16.11 19.04
CA SER A 206 4.92 16.36 20.30
C SER A 206 3.52 15.74 20.33
N SER A 207 2.85 15.65 19.15
CA SER A 207 1.53 15.04 19.01
C SER A 207 1.55 13.50 18.98
N ILE A 208 2.72 12.90 18.75
CA ILE A 208 2.87 11.45 18.70
C ILE A 208 3.25 10.91 20.10
N PRO A 209 2.46 10.01 20.71
CA PRO A 209 2.77 9.43 22.02
C PRO A 209 4.17 8.79 22.10
N LEU A 210 4.59 8.04 21.07
CA LEU A 210 5.94 7.44 21.02
C LEU A 210 7.07 8.45 20.75
N LYS A 211 6.78 9.76 20.61
CA LYS A 211 7.75 10.86 20.49
C LYS A 211 8.78 10.68 19.37
N ARG A 212 8.40 10.04 18.31
CA ARG A 212 9.19 9.92 17.08
C ARG A 212 8.32 9.85 15.83
N ILE A 213 8.84 10.30 14.72
CA ILE A 213 8.28 10.02 13.39
C ILE A 213 8.57 8.53 13.09
N GLY A 214 7.59 7.82 12.49
CA GLY A 214 7.77 6.44 12.06
C GLY A 214 8.66 6.35 10.81
N SER A 215 9.21 5.16 10.56
CA SER A 215 9.93 4.86 9.32
C SER A 215 9.05 4.09 8.33
N SER A 216 9.44 4.08 7.06
CA SER A 216 8.78 3.24 6.06
C SER A 216 8.89 1.74 6.39
N GLU A 217 9.95 1.34 7.09
CA GLU A 217 10.19 -0.03 7.56
C GLU A 217 9.24 -0.43 8.69
N ASP A 218 8.83 0.52 9.56
CA ASP A 218 7.81 0.26 10.59
C ASP A 218 6.51 -0.23 9.93
N VAL A 219 6.11 0.40 8.82
CA VAL A 219 4.93 0.02 8.03
C VAL A 219 5.16 -1.29 7.28
N ALA A 220 6.31 -1.45 6.63
CA ALA A 220 6.64 -2.62 5.80
C ALA A 220 6.63 -3.92 6.61
N LYS A 221 7.10 -3.89 7.87
CA LYS A 221 7.06 -5.05 8.78
C LYS A 221 5.63 -5.50 9.10
N VAL A 222 4.71 -4.56 9.32
CA VAL A 222 3.29 -4.90 9.55
C VAL A 222 2.66 -5.48 8.28
N VAL A 223 2.97 -4.92 7.10
CA VAL A 223 2.53 -5.48 5.81
C VAL A 223 3.06 -6.90 5.62
N SER A 224 4.34 -7.15 5.90
CA SER A 224 4.97 -8.47 5.80
C SER A 224 4.31 -9.48 6.75
N PHE A 225 3.99 -9.08 7.98
CA PHE A 225 3.23 -9.91 8.93
C PHE A 225 1.84 -10.25 8.39
N LEU A 226 1.07 -9.27 7.91
CA LEU A 226 -0.27 -9.49 7.34
C LEU A 226 -0.26 -10.35 6.07
N ALA A 227 0.84 -10.35 5.33
CA ALA A 227 1.05 -11.18 4.15
C ALA A 227 1.39 -12.64 4.50
N SER A 228 1.79 -12.93 5.73
CA SER A 228 2.24 -14.25 6.17
C SER A 228 1.09 -15.19 6.56
N SER A 229 1.43 -16.44 6.85
CA SER A 229 0.52 -17.43 7.45
C SER A 229 0.11 -17.07 8.88
N ASP A 230 0.98 -16.35 9.60
CA ASP A 230 0.77 -16.02 11.02
C ASP A 230 -0.43 -15.07 11.22
N ALA A 231 -0.77 -14.30 10.19
CA ALA A 231 -1.96 -13.44 10.13
C ALA A 231 -3.18 -14.14 9.50
N GLY A 232 -3.16 -15.47 9.35
CA GLY A 232 -4.20 -16.23 8.62
C GLY A 232 -5.62 -16.11 9.18
N TYR A 233 -5.76 -15.70 10.44
CA TYR A 233 -7.08 -15.49 11.10
C TYR A 233 -7.43 -13.99 11.27
N ILE A 234 -6.64 -13.09 10.64
CA ILE A 234 -6.87 -11.65 10.69
C ILE A 234 -7.45 -11.21 9.35
N THR A 235 -8.69 -10.73 9.33
CA THR A 235 -9.34 -10.17 8.14
C THR A 235 -10.31 -9.06 8.48
N GLY A 236 -10.48 -8.08 7.58
CA GLY A 236 -11.34 -6.92 7.77
C GLY A 236 -10.80 -5.87 8.74
N GLN A 237 -9.56 -6.00 9.21
CA GLN A 237 -8.97 -5.12 10.21
C GLN A 237 -8.26 -3.91 9.59
N VAL A 238 -8.22 -2.83 10.36
CA VAL A 238 -7.41 -1.64 10.10
C VAL A 238 -6.38 -1.53 11.23
N ILE A 239 -5.11 -1.71 10.88
CA ILE A 239 -4.01 -1.67 11.86
C ILE A 239 -3.29 -0.34 11.72
N SER A 240 -3.37 0.49 12.75
CA SER A 240 -2.63 1.74 12.82
C SER A 240 -1.15 1.48 13.09
N VAL A 241 -0.28 2.18 12.32
CA VAL A 241 1.18 2.20 12.50
C VAL A 241 1.56 3.68 12.61
N ASP A 242 1.24 4.28 13.74
CA ASP A 242 1.17 5.74 13.90
C ASP A 242 1.79 6.27 15.21
N GLY A 243 2.40 5.38 15.99
CA GLY A 243 3.00 5.75 17.27
C GLY A 243 1.99 6.18 18.34
N GLY A 244 0.71 5.80 18.17
CA GLY A 244 -0.38 6.15 19.08
C GLY A 244 -1.12 7.45 18.73
N LEU A 245 -0.89 8.02 17.55
CA LEU A 245 -1.49 9.30 17.14
C LEU A 245 -3.04 9.27 17.08
N ALA A 246 -3.62 8.12 16.75
CA ALA A 246 -5.08 7.94 16.64
C ALA A 246 -5.67 7.11 17.79
N MET A 247 -5.10 7.23 18.98
CA MET A 247 -5.71 6.64 20.20
C MET A 247 -6.84 7.49 20.72
#